data_d246172e26142b0cacb0aad0ac0373fe
#
_entry.id   d246172e26142b0cacb0aad0ac0373fe
#
_cell.length_a   1.000
_cell.length_b   1.000
_cell.length_c   1.000
_cell.angle_alpha   90.00
_cell.angle_beta   90.00
_cell.angle_gamma   90.00
#
_symmetry.space_group_name_H-M   'P 1'
#
loop_
_entity.id
_entity.type
_entity.pdbx_description
1 polymer ?
#
loop_
_entity_poly.entity_id
_entity_poly.type
_entity_poly.pdbx_seq_one_letter_code
_entity_poly.pdbx_strand_id
1 'polypeptide(L)'
;VKGYDMPVLMNAFGSYERMALALGVEKLDDVGDELREIMKLPYISLQHKMDVVSLIPMAKKAINFPKYVKKAPCQEVVEMEPDLDKIPILTCWPQDGGPFITLPLVFTKNPATGKRNVGMYRLQKYDKRTTGMHWHIHKNGADNFRDTKAAGGEKIEAAVAIGADPVLTYAATAPLPRDIDEMVFAGFLRHKSVEMV
;
A
#
# COMPACT_ATOMS: atom_id res chain seq x y z
N VAL A 1 17.62 11.85 12.89
CA VAL A 1 18.43 10.62 13.10
C VAL A 1 19.90 10.98 12.97
N LYS A 2 20.72 10.49 13.92
CA LYS A 2 22.16 10.81 13.91
C LYS A 2 22.81 10.36 12.60
N GLY A 3 23.52 11.27 11.94
CA GLY A 3 24.20 11.01 10.66
C GLY A 3 23.36 11.24 9.41
N TYR A 4 22.10 11.65 9.56
CA TYR A 4 21.20 11.94 8.44
C TYR A 4 20.54 13.31 8.60
N ASP A 5 20.47 14.05 7.52
CA ASP A 5 19.75 15.35 7.42
C ASP A 5 18.36 15.15 6.76
N MET A 6 17.68 14.09 7.16
CA MET A 6 16.37 13.72 6.63
C MET A 6 15.40 13.52 7.80
N PRO A 7 14.21 14.14 7.77
CA PRO A 7 13.20 13.92 8.80
C PRO A 7 12.67 12.47 8.74
N VAL A 8 12.44 11.89 9.90
CA VAL A 8 11.86 10.54 10.03
C VAL A 8 10.57 10.63 10.82
N LEU A 9 9.47 10.22 10.21
CA LEU A 9 8.19 10.08 10.88
C LEU A 9 8.10 8.68 11.51
N MET A 10 7.87 8.63 12.81
CA MET A 10 7.70 7.38 13.55
C MET A 10 6.37 7.38 14.29
N ASN A 11 5.81 6.16 14.48
CA ASN A 11 4.61 5.95 15.28
C ASN A 11 3.39 6.76 14.76
N ALA A 12 3.25 6.89 13.45
CA ALA A 12 2.14 7.63 12.81
C ALA A 12 0.77 7.09 13.21
N PHE A 13 0.67 5.78 13.49
CA PHE A 13 -0.57 5.10 13.89
C PHE A 13 -0.61 4.76 15.39
N GLY A 14 0.16 5.47 16.21
CA GLY A 14 0.36 5.14 17.63
C GLY A 14 -0.75 5.62 18.58
N SER A 15 -1.77 6.32 18.09
CA SER A 15 -2.99 6.66 18.85
C SER A 15 -4.16 6.83 17.89
N TYR A 16 -5.38 6.82 18.43
CA TYR A 16 -6.61 7.03 17.64
C TYR A 16 -6.62 8.41 16.97
N GLU A 17 -6.15 9.44 17.67
CA GLU A 17 -6.07 10.80 17.14
C GLU A 17 -5.09 10.88 15.97
N ARG A 18 -3.92 10.23 16.07
CA ARG A 18 -2.95 10.17 14.98
C ARG A 18 -3.48 9.38 13.80
N MET A 19 -4.18 8.28 14.04
CA MET A 19 -4.82 7.50 12.99
C MET A 19 -5.92 8.31 12.29
N ALA A 20 -6.78 9.01 13.04
CA ALA A 20 -7.80 9.88 12.47
C ALA A 20 -7.16 10.98 11.61
N LEU A 21 -6.12 11.64 12.11
CA LEU A 21 -5.35 12.64 11.36
C LEU A 21 -4.72 12.04 10.09
N ALA A 22 -4.12 10.86 10.19
CA ALA A 22 -3.50 10.15 9.07
C ALA A 22 -4.51 9.78 7.98
N LEU A 23 -5.72 9.41 8.37
CA LEU A 23 -6.82 9.06 7.45
C LEU A 23 -7.63 10.27 6.99
N GLY A 24 -7.40 11.45 7.57
CA GLY A 24 -8.10 12.68 7.21
C GLY A 24 -9.56 12.71 7.66
N VAL A 25 -9.89 12.03 8.77
CA VAL A 25 -11.23 11.97 9.36
C VAL A 25 -11.25 12.57 10.76
N GLU A 26 -12.41 12.97 11.25
CA GLU A 26 -12.55 13.46 12.61
C GLU A 26 -12.48 12.30 13.62
N LYS A 27 -13.11 11.18 13.30
CA LYS A 27 -13.13 9.97 14.12
C LYS A 27 -12.91 8.74 13.27
N LEU A 28 -12.24 7.72 13.83
CA LEU A 28 -12.01 6.44 13.12
C LEU A 28 -13.31 5.69 12.83
N ASP A 29 -14.32 5.84 13.69
CA ASP A 29 -15.62 5.21 13.51
C ASP A 29 -16.29 5.65 12.20
N ASP A 30 -16.05 6.89 11.74
CA ASP A 30 -16.58 7.43 10.49
C ASP A 30 -16.15 6.57 9.29
N VAL A 31 -14.91 6.09 9.28
CA VAL A 31 -14.39 5.16 8.24
C VAL A 31 -15.12 3.82 8.30
N GLY A 32 -15.34 3.30 9.51
CA GLY A 32 -16.07 2.05 9.72
C GLY A 32 -17.52 2.15 9.27
N ASP A 33 -18.18 3.26 9.55
CA ASP A 33 -19.56 3.51 9.14
C ASP A 33 -19.68 3.64 7.62
N GLU A 34 -18.78 4.36 6.98
CA GLU A 34 -18.73 4.49 5.52
C GLU A 34 -18.51 3.13 4.83
N LEU A 35 -17.59 2.31 5.34
CA LEU A 35 -17.39 0.94 4.84
C LEU A 35 -18.65 0.08 5.00
N ARG A 36 -19.34 0.16 6.13
CA ARG A 36 -20.58 -0.58 6.36
C ARG A 36 -21.67 -0.18 5.38
N GLU A 37 -21.81 1.11 5.08
CA GLU A 37 -22.79 1.59 4.11
C GLU A 37 -22.49 1.04 2.70
N ILE A 38 -21.23 1.04 2.27
CA ILE A 38 -20.85 0.46 0.98
C ILE A 38 -21.12 -1.05 0.93
N MET A 39 -20.82 -1.77 2.00
CA MET A 39 -21.04 -3.20 2.07
C MET A 39 -22.53 -3.59 2.03
N LYS A 40 -23.43 -2.68 2.41
CA LYS A 40 -24.89 -2.90 2.30
C LYS A 40 -25.41 -2.75 0.88
N LEU A 41 -24.72 -2.06 -0.02
CA LEU A 41 -25.20 -1.76 -1.38
C LEU A 41 -25.64 -3.00 -2.17
N PRO A 42 -24.86 -4.10 -2.23
CA PRO A 42 -25.29 -5.32 -2.92
C PRO A 42 -26.53 -5.95 -2.29
N TYR A 43 -26.65 -5.91 -0.96
CA TYR A 43 -27.77 -6.48 -0.22
C TYR A 43 -29.06 -5.69 -0.44
N ILE A 44 -28.99 -4.36 -0.41
CA ILE A 44 -30.12 -3.47 -0.69
C ILE A 44 -30.62 -3.68 -2.13
N SER A 45 -29.70 -3.81 -3.09
CA SER A 45 -30.04 -4.09 -4.50
C SER A 45 -30.80 -5.41 -4.67
N LEU A 46 -30.38 -6.45 -3.96
CA LEU A 46 -31.03 -7.77 -4.02
C LEU A 46 -32.42 -7.78 -3.36
N GLN A 47 -32.60 -7.09 -2.25
CA GLN A 47 -33.88 -7.08 -1.53
C GLN A 47 -34.96 -6.17 -2.15
N HIS A 48 -34.57 -5.03 -2.65
CA HIS A 48 -35.53 -4.00 -3.09
C HIS A 48 -35.72 -3.93 -4.61
N LYS A 49 -35.16 -4.85 -5.40
CA LYS A 49 -35.19 -4.78 -6.87
C LYS A 49 -34.84 -3.36 -7.39
N MET A 50 -34.01 -2.65 -6.64
CA MET A 50 -33.54 -1.34 -7.07
C MET A 50 -32.77 -1.49 -8.36
N ASP A 51 -33.08 -0.61 -9.30
CA ASP A 51 -32.35 -0.55 -10.54
C ASP A 51 -30.87 -0.33 -10.23
N VAL A 52 -30.02 -1.24 -10.70
CA VAL A 52 -28.55 -1.16 -10.52
C VAL A 52 -28.02 0.21 -10.97
N VAL A 53 -28.70 0.84 -11.93
CA VAL A 53 -28.38 2.18 -12.42
C VAL A 53 -28.47 3.24 -11.30
N SER A 54 -29.40 3.10 -10.35
CA SER A 54 -29.56 4.05 -9.24
C SER A 54 -28.42 3.97 -8.22
N LEU A 55 -27.68 2.86 -8.18
CA LEU A 55 -26.51 2.66 -7.31
C LEU A 55 -25.20 3.19 -7.92
N ILE A 56 -25.19 3.45 -9.24
CA ILE A 56 -23.99 3.93 -9.95
C ILE A 56 -23.42 5.22 -9.36
N PRO A 57 -24.20 6.26 -8.99
CA PRO A 57 -23.67 7.49 -8.40
C PRO A 57 -22.99 7.23 -7.05
N MET A 58 -23.56 6.37 -6.21
CA MET A 58 -23.01 5.99 -4.91
C MET A 58 -21.72 5.20 -5.08
N ALA A 59 -21.73 4.20 -5.96
CA ALA A 59 -20.56 3.41 -6.30
C ALA A 59 -19.43 4.27 -6.90
N LYS A 60 -19.76 5.21 -7.80
CA LYS A 60 -18.79 6.16 -8.36
C LYS A 60 -18.17 7.08 -7.32
N LYS A 61 -18.93 7.48 -6.30
CA LYS A 61 -18.44 8.32 -5.20
C LYS A 61 -17.50 7.54 -4.29
N ALA A 62 -17.76 6.23 -4.13
CA ALA A 62 -16.97 5.35 -3.28
C ALA A 62 -15.71 4.81 -3.98
N ILE A 63 -15.68 4.68 -5.31
CA ILE A 63 -14.59 4.06 -6.06
C ILE A 63 -13.75 5.13 -6.75
N ASN A 64 -12.58 5.40 -6.19
CA ASN A 64 -11.59 6.30 -6.75
C ASN A 64 -10.44 5.48 -7.34
N PHE A 65 -10.55 5.11 -8.61
CA PHE A 65 -9.50 4.37 -9.31
C PHE A 65 -8.20 5.16 -9.37
N PRO A 66 -7.04 4.50 -9.22
CA PRO A 66 -5.75 5.15 -9.37
C PRO A 66 -5.59 5.73 -10.78
N LYS A 67 -4.90 6.86 -10.86
CA LYS A 67 -4.64 7.57 -12.13
C LYS A 67 -3.15 7.57 -12.39
N TYR A 68 -2.76 7.21 -13.62
CA TYR A 68 -1.37 7.34 -14.05
C TYR A 68 -1.08 8.77 -14.50
N VAL A 69 -0.02 9.35 -13.95
CA VAL A 69 0.47 10.69 -14.30
C VAL A 69 1.87 10.58 -14.92
N LYS A 70 2.21 11.54 -15.78
CA LYS A 70 3.51 11.50 -16.49
C LYS A 70 4.67 11.99 -15.61
N LYS A 71 4.38 12.80 -14.59
CA LYS A 71 5.37 13.37 -13.68
C LYS A 71 4.81 13.41 -12.27
N ALA A 72 5.63 13.00 -11.31
CA ALA A 72 5.30 13.09 -9.90
C ALA A 72 6.54 13.44 -9.08
N PRO A 73 6.38 13.98 -7.84
CA PRO A 73 7.49 14.31 -6.96
C PRO A 73 8.49 13.19 -6.73
N CYS A 74 8.03 11.94 -6.70
CA CYS A 74 8.92 10.77 -6.55
C CYS A 74 9.86 10.52 -7.74
N GLN A 75 9.74 11.28 -8.83
CA GLN A 75 10.60 11.22 -10.01
C GLN A 75 11.53 12.44 -10.15
N GLU A 76 11.50 13.38 -9.20
CA GLU A 76 12.31 14.62 -9.28
C GLU A 76 13.81 14.32 -9.11
N VAL A 77 14.15 13.33 -8.31
CA VAL A 77 15.53 12.87 -8.12
C VAL A 77 15.64 11.41 -8.54
N VAL A 78 16.54 11.13 -9.45
CA VAL A 78 16.83 9.76 -9.93
C VAL A 78 18.28 9.44 -9.64
N GLU A 79 18.50 8.45 -8.76
CA GLU A 79 19.83 7.95 -8.42
C GLU A 79 20.18 6.76 -9.33
N MET A 80 21.08 6.95 -10.28
CA MET A 80 21.54 5.89 -11.17
C MET A 80 22.48 4.89 -10.45
N GLU A 81 23.09 5.35 -9.35
CA GLU A 81 23.93 4.54 -8.45
C GLU A 81 23.26 4.47 -7.07
N PRO A 82 22.23 3.61 -6.90
CA PRO A 82 21.46 3.58 -5.66
C PRO A 82 22.32 3.17 -4.46
N ASP A 83 22.16 3.90 -3.37
CA ASP A 83 22.88 3.68 -2.12
C ASP A 83 21.91 3.80 -0.92
N LEU A 84 21.55 2.65 -0.36
CA LEU A 84 20.67 2.58 0.82
C LEU A 84 21.31 3.16 2.10
N ASP A 85 22.64 3.43 2.10
CA ASP A 85 23.29 4.12 3.22
C ASP A 85 22.90 5.60 3.30
N LYS A 86 22.35 6.18 2.20
CA LYS A 86 21.83 7.56 2.18
C LYS A 86 20.47 7.70 2.86
N ILE A 87 19.77 6.60 3.13
CA ILE A 87 18.44 6.59 3.73
C ILE A 87 18.56 6.19 5.22
N PRO A 88 17.88 6.89 6.16
CA PRO A 88 17.92 6.59 7.58
C PRO A 88 17.14 5.30 7.93
N ILE A 89 17.68 4.16 7.51
CA ILE A 89 17.12 2.84 7.81
C ILE A 89 17.58 2.43 9.20
N LEU A 90 16.63 2.21 10.12
CA LEU A 90 16.88 2.04 11.54
C LEU A 90 17.04 0.57 11.93
N THR A 91 17.95 0.31 12.89
CA THR A 91 17.91 -0.91 13.70
C THR A 91 16.95 -0.62 14.87
N CYS A 92 15.76 -1.22 14.87
CA CYS A 92 14.71 -0.88 15.82
C CYS A 92 14.93 -1.50 17.20
N TRP A 93 15.57 -2.67 17.25
CA TRP A 93 15.84 -3.40 18.49
C TRP A 93 17.29 -3.91 18.50
N PRO A 94 17.92 -4.00 19.69
CA PRO A 94 19.31 -4.47 19.81
C PRO A 94 19.53 -5.89 19.28
N GLN A 95 18.50 -6.73 19.27
CA GLN A 95 18.55 -8.12 18.81
C GLN A 95 18.13 -8.30 17.35
N ASP A 96 17.73 -7.22 16.65
CA ASP A 96 17.46 -7.29 15.22
C ASP A 96 18.72 -7.68 14.43
N GLY A 97 18.53 -8.40 13.35
CA GLY A 97 19.63 -8.83 12.46
C GLY A 97 20.28 -7.69 11.66
N GLY A 98 19.97 -6.44 11.99
CA GLY A 98 20.46 -5.23 11.32
C GLY A 98 19.35 -4.20 11.08
N PRO A 99 19.59 -3.21 10.21
CA PRO A 99 18.60 -2.18 9.89
C PRO A 99 17.48 -2.75 8.99
N PHE A 100 16.24 -2.28 9.28
CA PHE A 100 15.05 -2.67 8.56
C PHE A 100 14.25 -1.48 8.04
N ILE A 101 13.81 -1.53 6.80
CA ILE A 101 12.74 -0.70 6.27
C ILE A 101 11.43 -1.28 6.81
N THR A 102 10.75 -0.57 7.70
CA THR A 102 9.67 -1.12 8.53
C THR A 102 8.29 -1.02 7.91
N LEU A 103 8.02 0.04 7.14
CA LEU A 103 6.73 0.32 6.52
C LEU A 103 6.83 0.56 5.01
N PRO A 104 7.56 -0.27 4.25
CA PRO A 104 7.64 -0.08 2.81
C PRO A 104 6.36 -0.57 2.14
N LEU A 105 5.91 0.12 1.11
CA LEU A 105 4.88 -0.36 0.21
C LEU A 105 5.53 -1.12 -0.94
N VAL A 106 5.29 -2.41 -1.02
CA VAL A 106 5.87 -3.28 -2.04
C VAL A 106 4.84 -3.57 -3.12
N PHE A 107 5.12 -3.08 -4.31
CA PHE A 107 4.31 -3.26 -5.50
C PHE A 107 4.81 -4.47 -6.28
N THR A 108 3.93 -5.40 -6.56
CA THR A 108 4.17 -6.55 -7.43
C THR A 108 3.03 -6.69 -8.43
N LYS A 109 3.24 -7.46 -9.49
CA LYS A 109 2.19 -7.79 -10.46
C LYS A 109 2.06 -9.31 -10.59
N ASN A 110 0.83 -9.77 -10.72
CA ASN A 110 0.58 -11.15 -11.09
C ASN A 110 1.06 -11.37 -12.53
N PRO A 111 1.92 -12.36 -12.81
CA PRO A 111 2.50 -12.55 -14.13
C PRO A 111 1.48 -12.97 -15.20
N ALA A 112 0.39 -13.65 -14.79
CA ALA A 112 -0.64 -14.14 -15.72
C ALA A 112 -1.69 -13.07 -16.02
N THR A 113 -2.09 -12.27 -15.03
CA THR A 113 -3.21 -11.31 -15.16
C THR A 113 -2.76 -9.87 -15.31
N GLY A 114 -1.50 -9.56 -14.99
CA GLY A 114 -0.98 -8.19 -14.91
C GLY A 114 -1.55 -7.37 -13.75
N LYS A 115 -2.43 -7.94 -12.93
CA LYS A 115 -3.03 -7.24 -11.80
C LYS A 115 -1.97 -6.91 -10.75
N ARG A 116 -2.05 -5.67 -10.26
CA ARG A 116 -1.16 -5.17 -9.22
C ARG A 116 -1.61 -5.67 -7.85
N ASN A 117 -0.63 -5.87 -6.98
CA ASN A 117 -0.79 -6.00 -5.55
C ASN A 117 0.15 -5.03 -4.85
N VAL A 118 -0.31 -4.41 -3.80
CA VAL A 118 0.51 -3.55 -2.94
C VAL A 118 0.40 -4.05 -1.51
N GLY A 119 1.50 -4.59 -1.00
CA GLY A 119 1.56 -5.11 0.35
C GLY A 119 2.64 -4.44 1.20
N MET A 120 2.50 -4.48 2.49
CA MET A 120 3.51 -4.01 3.42
C MET A 120 4.36 -5.19 3.90
N TYR A 121 5.62 -5.25 3.47
CA TYR A 121 6.56 -6.31 3.81
C TYR A 121 7.88 -5.69 4.24
N ARG A 122 8.30 -5.86 5.50
CA ARG A 122 9.55 -5.28 5.96
C ARG A 122 10.74 -5.83 5.17
N LEU A 123 11.72 -4.97 4.91
CA LEU A 123 12.94 -5.35 4.21
C LEU A 123 14.15 -5.14 5.13
N GLN A 124 14.93 -6.21 5.32
CA GLN A 124 16.22 -6.12 5.99
C GLN A 124 17.25 -5.57 5.00
N LYS A 125 17.95 -4.52 5.35
CA LYS A 125 19.07 -4.03 4.56
C LYS A 125 20.29 -4.92 4.81
N TYR A 126 20.87 -5.45 3.75
CA TYR A 126 22.11 -6.21 3.82
C TYR A 126 23.33 -5.36 3.46
N ASP A 127 23.21 -4.60 2.38
CA ASP A 127 24.25 -3.70 1.89
C ASP A 127 23.64 -2.48 1.19
N LYS A 128 24.45 -1.75 0.43
CA LYS A 128 24.02 -0.54 -0.28
C LYS A 128 22.91 -0.75 -1.32
N ARG A 129 22.76 -1.97 -1.85
CA ARG A 129 21.87 -2.27 -2.98
C ARG A 129 21.01 -3.52 -2.77
N THR A 130 21.23 -4.24 -1.67
CA THR A 130 20.60 -5.54 -1.44
C THR A 130 19.77 -5.51 -0.17
N THR A 131 18.56 -6.03 -0.27
CA THR A 131 17.65 -6.22 0.86
C THR A 131 17.06 -7.62 0.88
N GLY A 132 16.74 -8.13 2.06
CA GLY A 132 15.95 -9.33 2.23
C GLY A 132 14.49 -8.97 2.50
N MET A 133 13.58 -9.34 1.60
CA MET A 133 12.16 -9.10 1.75
C MET A 133 11.49 -10.24 2.53
N HIS A 134 10.77 -9.90 3.59
CA HIS A 134 10.10 -10.87 4.43
C HIS A 134 8.67 -11.14 3.93
N TRP A 135 8.47 -12.22 3.20
CA TRP A 135 7.17 -12.69 2.77
C TRP A 135 6.68 -13.88 3.59
N HIS A 136 5.53 -13.72 4.22
CA HIS A 136 4.77 -14.86 4.71
C HIS A 136 4.10 -15.60 3.55
N ILE A 137 3.95 -16.91 3.68
CA ILE A 137 3.44 -17.79 2.61
C ILE A 137 2.02 -17.49 2.15
N HIS A 138 1.21 -16.84 3.00
CA HIS A 138 -0.19 -16.50 2.69
C HIS A 138 -0.37 -15.09 2.12
N LYS A 139 0.71 -14.36 1.87
CA LYS A 139 0.62 -12.99 1.36
C LYS A 139 0.58 -12.95 -0.17
N ASN A 140 -0.19 -12.03 -0.71
CA ASN A 140 -0.36 -11.87 -2.16
C ASN A 140 0.97 -11.68 -2.91
N GLY A 141 1.95 -10.99 -2.32
CA GLY A 141 3.29 -10.88 -2.90
C GLY A 141 4.00 -12.23 -3.06
N ALA A 142 3.85 -13.12 -2.05
CA ALA A 142 4.37 -14.48 -2.14
C ALA A 142 3.61 -15.32 -3.17
N ASP A 143 2.29 -15.10 -3.30
CA ASP A 143 1.47 -15.75 -4.34
C ASP A 143 1.95 -15.35 -5.74
N ASN A 144 2.15 -14.05 -5.99
CA ASN A 144 2.65 -13.56 -7.27
C ASN A 144 4.02 -14.15 -7.62
N PHE A 145 4.89 -14.33 -6.62
CA PHE A 145 6.18 -14.98 -6.83
C PHE A 145 6.03 -16.48 -7.13
N ARG A 146 5.15 -17.21 -6.43
CA ARG A 146 4.85 -18.62 -6.73
C ARG A 146 4.27 -18.79 -8.13
N ASP A 147 3.34 -17.93 -8.53
CA ASP A 147 2.77 -17.94 -9.88
C ASP A 147 3.86 -17.69 -10.94
N THR A 148 4.79 -16.77 -10.67
CA THR A 148 5.97 -16.54 -11.54
C THR A 148 6.82 -17.79 -11.66
N LYS A 149 7.11 -18.47 -10.54
CA LYS A 149 7.88 -19.72 -10.54
C LYS A 149 7.15 -20.83 -11.31
N ALA A 150 5.85 -20.97 -11.10
CA ALA A 150 5.04 -21.97 -11.83
C ALA A 150 5.01 -21.72 -13.34
N ALA A 151 5.11 -20.45 -13.76
CA ALA A 151 5.23 -20.06 -15.17
C ALA A 151 6.67 -20.17 -15.73
N GLY A 152 7.62 -20.71 -14.97
CA GLY A 152 9.02 -20.90 -15.39
C GLY A 152 9.92 -19.66 -15.20
N GLY A 153 9.41 -18.60 -14.57
CA GLY A 153 10.20 -17.41 -14.24
C GLY A 153 11.04 -17.61 -12.97
N GLU A 154 12.21 -17.01 -12.94
CA GLU A 154 13.09 -17.04 -11.76
C GLU A 154 13.01 -15.80 -10.88
N LYS A 155 12.53 -14.70 -11.43
CA LYS A 155 12.49 -13.37 -10.79
C LYS A 155 11.13 -12.74 -10.98
N ILE A 156 10.73 -11.92 -10.02
CA ILE A 156 9.58 -11.04 -10.12
C ILE A 156 10.06 -9.59 -9.97
N GLU A 157 9.53 -8.72 -10.80
CA GLU A 157 9.76 -7.29 -10.64
C GLU A 157 8.99 -6.77 -9.44
N ALA A 158 9.63 -5.91 -8.65
CA ALA A 158 9.01 -5.24 -7.53
C ALA A 158 9.48 -3.80 -7.45
N ALA A 159 8.55 -2.88 -7.17
CA ALA A 159 8.88 -1.52 -6.78
C ALA A 159 8.58 -1.34 -5.29
N VAL A 160 9.39 -0.54 -4.61
CA VAL A 160 9.26 -0.30 -3.17
C VAL A 160 9.16 1.19 -2.92
N ALA A 161 8.02 1.65 -2.39
CA ALA A 161 7.87 3.03 -1.94
C ALA A 161 8.19 3.12 -0.44
N ILE A 162 9.09 4.03 -0.10
CA ILE A 162 9.53 4.33 1.27
C ILE A 162 9.06 5.74 1.61
N GLY A 163 8.41 5.91 2.77
CA GLY A 163 7.89 7.21 3.21
C GLY A 163 6.63 7.64 2.45
N ALA A 164 5.80 6.69 2.03
CA ALA A 164 4.53 6.96 1.39
C ALA A 164 3.53 7.63 2.34
N ASP A 165 2.49 8.23 1.74
CA ASP A 165 1.34 8.77 2.47
C ASP A 165 0.77 7.73 3.46
N PRO A 166 0.46 8.13 4.71
CA PRO A 166 -0.06 7.20 5.72
C PRO A 166 -1.32 6.45 5.30
N VAL A 167 -2.22 7.07 4.53
CA VAL A 167 -3.43 6.38 4.02
C VAL A 167 -3.06 5.22 3.10
N LEU A 168 -2.07 5.42 2.23
CA LEU A 168 -1.58 4.35 1.35
C LEU A 168 -0.94 3.23 2.17
N THR A 169 -0.18 3.60 3.20
CA THR A 169 0.44 2.64 4.13
C THR A 169 -0.63 1.82 4.84
N TYR A 170 -1.70 2.46 5.32
CA TYR A 170 -2.83 1.79 5.95
C TYR A 170 -3.54 0.85 4.95
N ALA A 171 -3.84 1.33 3.74
CA ALA A 171 -4.51 0.55 2.70
C ALA A 171 -3.72 -0.72 2.31
N ALA A 172 -2.38 -0.63 2.24
CA ALA A 172 -1.52 -1.77 1.94
C ALA A 172 -1.50 -2.86 3.03
N THR A 173 -2.03 -2.57 4.23
CA THR A 173 -2.19 -3.56 5.31
C THR A 173 -3.56 -4.23 5.31
N ALA A 174 -4.52 -3.69 4.56
CA ALA A 174 -5.88 -4.20 4.55
C ALA A 174 -5.94 -5.65 4.04
N PRO A 175 -6.71 -6.53 4.70
CA PRO A 175 -6.86 -7.92 4.27
C PRO A 175 -7.86 -8.03 3.10
N LEU A 176 -7.52 -7.37 1.98
CA LEU A 176 -8.36 -7.38 0.79
C LEU A 176 -8.32 -8.75 0.10
N PRO A 177 -9.43 -9.16 -0.55
CA PRO A 177 -9.42 -10.36 -1.39
C PRO A 177 -8.36 -10.24 -2.49
N ARG A 178 -7.84 -11.39 -2.92
CA ARG A 178 -6.91 -11.45 -4.03
C ARG A 178 -7.49 -10.73 -5.26
N ASP A 179 -6.65 -10.01 -5.98
CA ASP A 179 -7.02 -9.24 -7.18
C ASP A 179 -7.85 -7.96 -6.92
N ILE A 180 -8.08 -7.57 -5.69
CA ILE A 180 -8.56 -6.23 -5.35
C ILE A 180 -7.34 -5.32 -5.15
N ASP A 181 -7.30 -4.24 -5.92
CA ASP A 181 -6.18 -3.28 -5.88
C ASP A 181 -6.26 -2.40 -4.63
N GLU A 182 -5.23 -2.47 -3.79
CA GLU A 182 -5.11 -1.68 -2.56
C GLU A 182 -5.11 -0.17 -2.85
N MET A 183 -4.70 0.25 -4.05
CA MET A 183 -4.73 1.66 -4.42
C MET A 183 -6.15 2.17 -4.72
N VAL A 184 -7.07 1.30 -5.10
CA VAL A 184 -8.51 1.64 -5.16
C VAL A 184 -9.05 1.85 -3.75
N PHE A 185 -8.69 0.98 -2.80
CA PHE A 185 -9.07 1.14 -1.40
C PHE A 185 -8.46 2.40 -0.77
N ALA A 186 -7.21 2.72 -1.07
CA ALA A 186 -6.59 3.98 -0.67
C ALA A 186 -7.32 5.19 -1.26
N GLY A 187 -7.74 5.10 -2.52
CA GLY A 187 -8.54 6.14 -3.18
C GLY A 187 -9.91 6.34 -2.53
N PHE A 188 -10.53 5.26 -2.06
CA PHE A 188 -11.74 5.32 -1.26
C PHE A 188 -11.49 6.07 0.05
N LEU A 189 -10.53 5.65 0.86
CA LEU A 189 -10.19 6.28 2.13
C LEU A 189 -9.82 7.77 2.00
N ARG A 190 -9.23 8.17 0.89
CA ARG A 190 -8.83 9.56 0.60
C ARG A 190 -9.93 10.40 -0.04
N HIS A 191 -11.04 9.80 -0.44
CA HIS A 191 -12.05 10.40 -1.33
C HIS A 191 -11.45 11.03 -2.60
N LYS A 192 -10.27 10.53 -3.01
CA LYS A 192 -9.50 11.04 -4.15
C LYS A 192 -8.65 9.93 -4.76
N SER A 193 -8.58 9.92 -6.10
CA SER A 193 -7.71 8.98 -6.81
C SER A 193 -6.26 9.09 -6.37
N VAL A 194 -5.59 7.95 -6.22
CA VAL A 194 -4.15 7.88 -6.02
C VAL A 194 -3.47 8.16 -7.36
N GLU A 195 -2.55 9.11 -7.37
CA GLU A 195 -1.71 9.36 -8.56
C GLU A 195 -0.51 8.42 -8.53
N MET A 196 -0.26 7.77 -9.65
CA MET A 196 0.80 6.78 -9.84
C MET A 196 1.62 7.10 -11.11
N VAL A 197 2.85 6.64 -11.13
CA VAL A 197 3.79 6.73 -12.24
C VAL A 197 4.23 5.36 -12.70
#